data_87d1775de3194402f72cbb07af91c1df
#
_entry.id   87d1775de3194402f72cbb07af91c1df
#
_cell.length_a   1.000
_cell.length_b   1.000
_cell.length_c   1.000
_cell.angle_alpha   90.00
_cell.angle_beta   90.00
_cell.angle_gamma   90.00
#
_symmetry.space_group_name_H-M   'P 1'
#
loop_
_entity.id
_entity.type
_entity.pdbx_description
1 polymer ?
#
loop_
_entity_poly.entity_id
_entity_poly.type
_entity_poly.pdbx_seq_one_letter_code
_entity_poly.pdbx_strand_id
1 'polypeptide(L)'
;MVQISRTRLFAAVCALGVLASASAHADEYTTNLGPVGPNEPILANVGGQRIIAFFTPERGSCAVNTIVWKDAGADTPYTSSRVRVTLRPGQIFRFDDARLSMNLLCGADASTLSVVAPPELIMTSEHPNN
;
A
#
# COMPACT_ATOMS: atom_id res chain seq x y z
N MET A 1 37.85 69.42 -19.89
CA MET A 1 37.45 68.41 -18.89
C MET A 1 36.62 67.36 -19.56
N VAL A 2 37.22 66.21 -19.72
CA VAL A 2 36.52 65.07 -20.31
C VAL A 2 35.93 64.25 -19.15
N GLN A 3 34.60 64.25 -19.06
CA GLN A 3 33.93 63.40 -18.11
C GLN A 3 33.72 62.00 -18.77
N ILE A 4 34.44 61.04 -18.24
CA ILE A 4 34.26 59.66 -18.64
C ILE A 4 33.06 59.10 -17.82
N SER A 5 31.96 59.02 -18.52
CA SER A 5 30.77 58.34 -17.97
C SER A 5 31.04 56.86 -17.89
N ARG A 6 31.23 56.37 -16.67
CA ARG A 6 31.33 54.93 -16.44
C ARG A 6 29.93 54.31 -16.51
N THR A 7 29.59 53.84 -17.64
CA THR A 7 28.41 53.01 -17.81
C THR A 7 28.68 51.69 -17.08
N ARG A 8 28.10 51.50 -15.93
CA ARG A 8 28.08 50.24 -15.25
C ARG A 8 27.12 49.29 -15.98
N LEU A 9 27.64 48.39 -16.73
CA LEU A 9 26.89 47.23 -17.21
C LEU A 9 26.53 46.38 -16.01
N PHE A 10 25.28 46.43 -15.61
CA PHE A 10 24.73 45.42 -14.75
C PHE A 10 24.44 44.18 -15.62
N ALA A 11 25.32 43.21 -15.52
CA ALA A 11 25.05 41.88 -16.01
C ALA A 11 23.93 41.30 -15.17
N ALA A 12 22.73 41.29 -15.69
CA ALA A 12 21.62 40.55 -15.09
C ALA A 12 21.92 39.06 -15.30
N VAL A 13 22.42 38.43 -14.26
CA VAL A 13 22.51 36.99 -14.20
C VAL A 13 21.09 36.49 -14.00
N CYS A 14 20.44 36.10 -15.09
CA CYS A 14 19.23 35.28 -15.02
C CYS A 14 19.64 33.92 -14.50
N ALA A 15 19.49 33.72 -13.20
CA ALA A 15 19.51 32.40 -12.63
C ALA A 15 18.29 31.66 -13.18
N LEU A 16 18.51 30.87 -14.22
CA LEU A 16 17.56 29.87 -14.65
C LEU A 16 17.44 28.86 -13.50
N GLY A 17 16.46 29.09 -12.65
CA GLY A 17 16.04 28.07 -11.71
C GLY A 17 15.53 26.90 -12.52
N VAL A 18 16.33 25.85 -12.58
CA VAL A 18 15.84 24.55 -13.04
C VAL A 18 14.83 24.11 -12.00
N LEU A 19 13.56 24.37 -12.27
CA LEU A 19 12.49 23.70 -11.58
C LEU A 19 12.60 22.23 -11.96
N ALA A 20 13.31 21.46 -11.12
CA ALA A 20 13.25 20.03 -11.19
C ALA A 20 11.78 19.68 -10.95
N SER A 21 11.06 19.42 -12.02
CA SER A 21 9.75 18.82 -11.94
C SER A 21 9.95 17.45 -11.34
N ALA A 22 9.78 17.34 -10.02
CA ALA A 22 9.65 16.06 -9.38
C ALA A 22 8.39 15.45 -9.99
N SER A 23 8.57 14.51 -10.92
CA SER A 23 7.51 13.68 -11.44
C SER A 23 7.00 12.89 -10.25
N ALA A 24 5.94 13.36 -9.61
CA ALA A 24 5.23 12.57 -8.64
C ALA A 24 4.61 11.41 -9.41
N HIS A 25 5.26 10.27 -9.38
CA HIS A 25 4.68 9.03 -9.87
C HIS A 25 3.57 8.63 -8.89
N ALA A 26 2.36 9.11 -9.17
CA ALA A 26 1.17 8.81 -8.37
C ALA A 26 0.73 7.35 -8.48
N ASP A 27 1.40 6.54 -9.29
CA ASP A 27 0.99 5.18 -9.62
C ASP A 27 1.81 4.09 -8.92
N GLU A 28 2.87 4.42 -8.21
CA GLU A 28 3.55 3.44 -7.37
C GLU A 28 2.82 3.30 -6.04
N TYR A 29 1.90 2.33 -6.01
CA TYR A 29 1.29 1.93 -4.76
C TYR A 29 2.34 1.33 -3.85
N THR A 30 2.61 2.02 -2.78
CA THR A 30 3.45 1.49 -1.72
C THR A 30 2.79 0.23 -1.17
N THR A 31 3.40 -0.92 -1.38
CA THR A 31 2.97 -2.17 -0.78
C THR A 31 3.42 -2.22 0.67
N ASN A 32 2.48 -2.49 1.56
CA ASN A 32 2.76 -2.70 2.97
C ASN A 32 1.97 -3.91 3.45
N LEU A 33 2.64 -5.02 3.65
CA LEU A 33 2.04 -6.28 4.08
C LEU A 33 2.02 -6.45 5.60
N GLY A 34 2.48 -5.47 6.33
CA GLY A 34 2.54 -5.50 7.78
C GLY A 34 3.82 -6.11 8.34
N PRO A 35 3.88 -6.33 9.64
CA PRO A 35 2.84 -6.02 10.63
C PRO A 35 2.53 -4.52 10.75
N VAL A 36 1.26 -4.19 10.84
CA VAL A 36 0.80 -2.83 11.08
C VAL A 36 0.11 -2.72 12.44
N GLY A 37 0.19 -1.56 13.04
CA GLY A 37 -0.52 -1.25 14.29
C GLY A 37 -1.98 -0.88 14.06
N PRO A 38 -2.72 -0.55 15.13
CA PRO A 38 -4.11 -0.12 15.05
C PRO A 38 -4.29 1.09 14.13
N ASN A 39 -5.30 1.01 13.27
CA ASN A 39 -5.65 2.03 12.27
C ASN A 39 -4.59 2.31 11.21
N GLU A 40 -3.50 1.58 11.19
CA GLU A 40 -2.51 1.63 10.12
C GLU A 40 -2.92 0.68 8.98
N PRO A 41 -2.85 1.11 7.73
CA PRO A 41 -3.32 0.30 6.63
C PRO A 41 -2.29 -0.72 6.16
N ILE A 42 -2.75 -1.93 5.91
CA ILE A 42 -2.12 -2.87 4.99
C ILE A 42 -2.48 -2.43 3.58
N LEU A 43 -1.50 -2.38 2.70
CA LEU A 43 -1.67 -2.02 1.30
C LEU A 43 -1.12 -3.15 0.44
N ALA A 44 -1.98 -3.79 -0.32
CA ALA A 44 -1.60 -4.87 -1.21
C ALA A 44 -2.19 -4.67 -2.60
N ASN A 45 -1.47 -5.14 -3.59
CA ASN A 45 -1.92 -5.20 -4.96
C ASN A 45 -1.75 -6.63 -5.46
N VAL A 46 -2.83 -7.30 -5.70
CA VAL A 46 -2.84 -8.71 -6.09
C VAL A 46 -3.80 -8.91 -7.26
N GLY A 47 -3.28 -9.45 -8.36
CA GLY A 47 -4.10 -9.79 -9.52
C GLY A 47 -4.85 -8.61 -10.14
N GLY A 48 -4.28 -7.41 -10.11
CA GLY A 48 -4.93 -6.19 -10.60
C GLY A 48 -5.99 -5.63 -9.66
N GLN A 49 -6.09 -6.17 -8.46
CA GLN A 49 -6.97 -5.67 -7.40
C GLN A 49 -6.16 -4.98 -6.32
N ARG A 50 -6.68 -3.89 -5.81
CA ARG A 50 -6.11 -3.15 -4.70
C ARG A 50 -6.84 -3.50 -3.42
N ILE A 51 -6.07 -3.80 -2.39
CA ILE A 51 -6.60 -4.19 -1.10
C ILE A 51 -6.07 -3.24 -0.05
N ILE A 52 -6.98 -2.69 0.74
CA ILE A 52 -6.65 -1.97 1.95
C ILE A 52 -7.28 -2.71 3.11
N ALA A 53 -6.49 -3.09 4.09
CA ALA A 53 -6.96 -3.70 5.31
C ALA A 53 -6.42 -2.95 6.52
N PHE A 54 -7.26 -2.69 7.48
CA PHE A 54 -6.88 -2.08 8.75
C PHE A 54 -7.71 -2.69 9.87
N PHE A 55 -7.25 -2.53 11.08
CA PHE A 55 -7.97 -3.03 12.23
C PHE A 55 -8.06 -2.00 13.35
N THR A 56 -9.10 -2.13 14.14
CA THR A 56 -9.24 -1.47 15.43
C THR A 56 -9.26 -2.53 16.52
N PRO A 57 -8.53 -2.32 17.64
CA PRO A 57 -8.65 -3.20 18.78
C PRO A 57 -10.05 -3.12 19.36
N GLU A 58 -10.66 -4.28 19.56
CA GLU A 58 -11.98 -4.36 20.16
C GLU A 58 -12.04 -5.57 21.08
N ARG A 59 -12.17 -5.33 22.37
CA ARG A 59 -12.28 -6.37 23.41
C ARG A 59 -11.17 -7.44 23.31
N GLY A 60 -9.93 -7.02 23.06
CA GLY A 60 -8.79 -7.92 22.94
C GLY A 60 -8.72 -8.69 21.62
N SER A 61 -9.49 -8.28 20.62
CA SER A 61 -9.49 -8.86 19.28
C SER A 61 -9.20 -7.81 18.23
N CYS A 62 -8.84 -8.22 17.02
CA CYS A 62 -8.69 -7.35 15.87
C CYS A 62 -10.02 -7.25 15.12
N ALA A 63 -10.67 -6.09 15.17
CA ALA A 63 -11.81 -5.81 14.31
C ALA A 63 -11.29 -5.33 12.94
N VAL A 64 -11.26 -6.22 11.97
CA VAL A 64 -10.63 -6.01 10.67
C VAL A 64 -11.65 -5.51 9.67
N ASN A 65 -11.28 -4.45 8.96
CA ASN A 65 -11.98 -3.96 7.79
C ASN A 65 -11.10 -4.14 6.58
N THR A 66 -11.59 -4.81 5.58
CA THR A 66 -10.89 -5.01 4.30
C THR A 66 -11.72 -4.42 3.18
N ILE A 67 -11.09 -3.58 2.38
CA ILE A 67 -11.69 -2.98 1.20
C ILE A 67 -10.91 -3.49 0.00
N VAL A 68 -11.63 -4.06 -0.95
CA VAL A 68 -11.05 -4.53 -2.21
C VAL A 68 -11.69 -3.75 -3.33
N TRP A 69 -10.88 -3.20 -4.20
CA TRP A 69 -11.40 -2.63 -5.41
C TRP A 69 -10.64 -3.04 -6.66
N LYS A 70 -11.42 -3.18 -7.71
CA LYS A 70 -10.95 -3.49 -9.05
C LYS A 70 -10.85 -2.22 -9.83
N ASP A 71 -9.74 -2.04 -10.52
CA ASP A 71 -9.63 -0.95 -11.46
C ASP A 71 -10.67 -1.10 -12.56
N ALA A 72 -11.33 0.01 -12.90
CA ALA A 72 -12.26 0.03 -14.00
C ALA A 72 -11.49 -0.23 -15.30
N GLY A 73 -11.82 -1.32 -16.00
CA GLY A 73 -11.44 -1.48 -17.40
C GLY A 73 -12.21 -0.51 -18.28
N ALA A 74 -11.85 -0.40 -19.55
CA ALA A 74 -12.51 0.50 -20.50
C ALA A 74 -14.03 0.27 -20.60
N ASP A 75 -14.50 -0.94 -20.27
CA ASP A 75 -15.90 -1.37 -20.38
C ASP A 75 -16.50 -1.86 -19.06
N THR A 76 -15.75 -1.86 -17.96
CA THR A 76 -16.25 -2.32 -16.67
C THR A 76 -16.32 -1.17 -15.67
N PRO A 77 -17.47 -0.99 -14.99
CA PRO A 77 -17.56 0.02 -13.95
C PRO A 77 -16.65 -0.32 -12.79
N TYR A 78 -16.17 0.71 -12.14
CA TYR A 78 -15.43 0.62 -10.91
C TYR A 78 -16.25 -0.10 -9.83
N THR A 79 -15.70 -1.17 -9.26
CA THR A 79 -16.38 -1.93 -8.21
C THR A 79 -15.51 -2.01 -6.96
N SER A 80 -16.16 -1.83 -5.81
CA SER A 80 -15.53 -2.03 -4.52
C SER A 80 -16.36 -2.94 -3.65
N SER A 81 -15.70 -3.75 -2.85
CA SER A 81 -16.34 -4.58 -1.84
C SER A 81 -15.67 -4.38 -0.49
N ARG A 82 -16.46 -4.48 0.57
CA ARG A 82 -15.98 -4.37 1.94
C ARG A 82 -16.31 -5.62 2.72
N VAL A 83 -15.32 -6.15 3.40
CA VAL A 83 -15.46 -7.28 4.32
C VAL A 83 -15.06 -6.83 5.72
N ARG A 84 -15.86 -7.16 6.70
CA ARG A 84 -15.59 -6.95 8.12
C ARG A 84 -15.55 -8.29 8.83
N VAL A 85 -14.51 -8.49 9.64
CA VAL A 85 -14.34 -9.69 10.42
C VAL A 85 -13.64 -9.36 11.73
N THR A 86 -14.02 -10.05 12.82
CA THR A 86 -13.32 -9.93 14.08
C THR A 86 -12.46 -11.16 14.30
N LEU A 87 -11.16 -10.93 14.46
CA LEU A 87 -10.17 -11.98 14.64
C LEU A 87 -9.67 -11.98 16.08
N ARG A 88 -9.61 -13.16 16.69
CA ARG A 88 -8.91 -13.36 17.96
C ARG A 88 -7.40 -13.29 17.76
N PRO A 89 -6.63 -12.98 18.81
CA PRO A 89 -5.18 -13.07 18.73
C PRO A 89 -4.71 -14.42 18.19
N GLY A 90 -3.84 -14.40 17.17
CA GLY A 90 -3.33 -15.60 16.52
C GLY A 90 -4.26 -16.21 15.47
N GLN A 91 -5.44 -15.70 15.29
CA GLN A 91 -6.39 -16.20 14.29
C GLN A 91 -6.04 -15.66 12.91
N ILE A 92 -6.19 -16.53 11.90
CA ILE A 92 -5.99 -16.20 10.49
C ILE A 92 -7.36 -16.13 9.81
N PHE A 93 -7.55 -15.07 9.06
CA PHE A 93 -8.67 -14.93 8.14
C PHE A 93 -8.18 -15.08 6.71
N ARG A 94 -8.72 -16.06 6.01
CA ARG A 94 -8.44 -16.26 4.59
C ARG A 94 -9.46 -15.51 3.75
N PHE A 95 -8.95 -14.60 2.96
CA PHE A 95 -9.74 -13.89 1.97
C PHE A 95 -9.50 -14.52 0.60
N ASP A 96 -10.53 -15.13 0.03
CA ASP A 96 -10.48 -15.73 -1.28
C ASP A 96 -11.46 -15.04 -2.23
N ASP A 97 -10.98 -14.59 -3.35
CA ASP A 97 -11.75 -14.19 -4.51
C ASP A 97 -11.22 -14.96 -5.72
N ALA A 98 -11.94 -14.99 -6.83
CA ALA A 98 -11.62 -15.80 -8.01
C ALA A 98 -10.16 -15.72 -8.51
N ARG A 99 -9.44 -14.64 -8.17
CA ARG A 99 -8.04 -14.39 -8.56
C ARG A 99 -7.13 -14.00 -7.41
N LEU A 100 -7.65 -14.00 -6.21
CA LEU A 100 -6.96 -13.46 -5.04
C LEU A 100 -7.11 -14.40 -3.87
N SER A 101 -6.00 -14.82 -3.30
CA SER A 101 -5.95 -15.49 -2.00
C SER A 101 -5.01 -14.72 -1.08
N MET A 102 -5.52 -14.24 0.04
CA MET A 102 -4.75 -13.50 1.02
C MET A 102 -5.15 -13.93 2.43
N ASN A 103 -4.16 -14.17 3.26
CA ASN A 103 -4.36 -14.49 4.67
C ASN A 103 -3.98 -13.31 5.54
N LEU A 104 -4.89 -12.90 6.42
CA LEU A 104 -4.66 -11.87 7.42
C LEU A 104 -4.53 -12.52 8.79
N LEU A 105 -3.46 -12.18 9.49
CA LEU A 105 -3.18 -12.68 10.84
C LEU A 105 -3.34 -11.55 11.86
N CYS A 106 -4.20 -11.76 12.85
CA CYS A 106 -4.22 -10.95 14.07
C CYS A 106 -3.07 -11.38 14.97
N GLY A 107 -2.20 -10.46 15.35
CA GLY A 107 -1.04 -10.75 16.18
C GLY A 107 -1.41 -11.27 17.57
N ALA A 108 -0.43 -11.80 18.29
CA ALA A 108 -0.63 -12.49 19.55
C ALA A 108 -1.36 -11.67 20.64
N ASP A 109 -1.20 -10.35 20.61
CA ASP A 109 -1.82 -9.43 21.57
C ASP A 109 -2.96 -8.61 20.98
N ALA A 110 -3.43 -8.95 19.79
CA ALA A 110 -4.31 -8.10 18.99
C ALA A 110 -3.74 -6.67 18.77
N SER A 111 -2.42 -6.55 18.79
CA SER A 111 -1.71 -5.27 18.62
C SER A 111 -1.22 -5.06 17.19
N THR A 112 -1.25 -6.09 16.36
CA THR A 112 -0.78 -6.05 14.98
C THR A 112 -1.69 -6.82 14.05
N LEU A 113 -1.67 -6.42 12.77
CA LEU A 113 -2.28 -7.14 11.67
C LEU A 113 -1.22 -7.32 10.58
N SER A 114 -1.12 -8.50 10.01
CA SER A 114 -0.16 -8.79 8.96
C SER A 114 -0.73 -9.73 7.90
N VAL A 115 -0.18 -9.63 6.70
CA VAL A 115 -0.42 -10.63 5.66
C VAL A 115 0.57 -11.75 5.84
N VAL A 116 0.08 -12.97 5.87
CA VAL A 116 0.93 -14.17 5.98
C VAL A 116 0.80 -15.02 4.72
N ALA A 117 1.85 -15.76 4.42
CA ALA A 117 1.85 -16.63 3.25
C ALA A 117 0.75 -17.71 3.38
N PRO A 118 0.02 -18.00 2.29
CA PRO A 118 -0.94 -19.11 2.30
C PRO A 118 -0.24 -20.42 2.66
N PRO A 119 -0.86 -21.30 3.48
CA PRO A 119 -0.27 -22.58 3.84
C PRO A 119 0.13 -23.45 2.64
N GLU A 120 -0.57 -23.30 1.53
CA GLU A 120 -0.30 -24.03 0.28
C GLU A 120 1.07 -23.70 -0.33
N LEU A 121 1.59 -22.48 -0.14
CA LEU A 121 2.93 -22.13 -0.58
C LEU A 121 4.03 -22.82 0.24
N ILE A 122 3.74 -23.19 1.47
CA ILE A 122 4.66 -23.93 2.32
C ILE A 122 4.67 -25.40 1.91
N MET A 123 3.54 -25.95 1.50
CA MET A 123 3.42 -27.34 1.07
C MET A 123 4.08 -27.63 -0.27
N THR A 124 4.16 -26.66 -1.17
CA THR A 124 4.83 -26.82 -2.47
C THR A 124 6.35 -26.79 -2.39
N SER A 125 6.94 -26.26 -1.32
CA SER A 125 8.38 -26.28 -1.11
C SER A 125 8.90 -27.60 -0.51
N GLU A 126 8.02 -28.42 0.06
CA GLU A 126 8.32 -29.78 0.56
C GLU A 126 7.87 -30.84 -0.47
N HIS A 127 8.41 -30.79 -1.66
CA HIS A 127 8.24 -31.89 -2.57
C HIS A 127 9.30 -32.94 -2.25
N PRO A 128 8.95 -34.13 -1.74
CA PRO A 128 9.94 -35.18 -1.55
C PRO A 128 10.45 -35.59 -2.93
N ASN A 129 11.70 -35.34 -3.17
CA ASN A 129 12.39 -35.93 -4.31
C ASN A 129 12.41 -37.44 -4.11
N ASN A 130 11.58 -38.13 -4.82
CA ASN A 130 11.75 -39.52 -5.06
C ASN A 130 12.76 -39.72 -6.18
#